data_484236ebbde922e6c48a8484e8998381
#
_entry.id   484236ebbde922e6c48a8484e8998381
#
_cell.length_a   1.000
_cell.length_b   1.000
_cell.length_c   1.000
_cell.angle_alpha   90.00
_cell.angle_beta   90.00
_cell.angle_gamma   90.00
#
_symmetry.space_group_name_H-M   'P 1'
#
loop_
_entity.id
_entity.type
_entity.pdbx_description
1 polymer ?
#
loop_
_entity_poly.entity_id
_entity_poly.type
_entity_poly.pdbx_seq_one_letter_code
_entity_poly.pdbx_strand_id
1 'polypeptide(L)' 'MSNETQKWVCTVCGYVYDGEIPFEELPEDWVCPLCGEPKSVFTQE' A
#
# COMPACT_ATOMS: atom_id res chain seq x y z
N MET A 1 -10.52 -13.05 7.67
CA MET A 1 -10.40 -12.88 7.54
C MET A 1 -9.67 -12.61 6.97
N SER A 2 -9.35 -12.51 6.63
CA SER A 2 -8.73 -12.50 6.21
C SER A 2 -8.30 -11.78 5.27
N ASN A 3 -7.76 -11.01 5.15
CA ASN A 3 -7.36 -10.24 4.28
C ASN A 3 -5.97 -10.21 4.13
N GLU A 4 -5.21 -11.20 4.50
CA GLU A 4 -3.84 -11.21 4.38
C GLU A 4 -3.39 -11.15 2.98
N THR A 5 -4.19 -11.59 2.05
CA THR A 5 -3.81 -11.55 0.65
C THR A 5 -3.88 -10.17 0.09
N GLN A 6 -4.31 -9.20 0.90
CA GLN A 6 -4.43 -7.85 0.39
C GLN A 6 -3.29 -6.96 0.86
N LYS A 7 -2.19 -7.52 1.25
CA LYS A 7 -1.09 -6.70 1.73
C LYS A 7 -0.33 -6.10 0.57
N TRP A 8 -0.03 -4.84 0.67
CA TRP A 8 0.72 -4.12 -0.35
C TRP A 8 1.99 -3.59 0.28
N VAL A 9 3.10 -3.74 -0.41
CA VAL A 9 4.40 -3.40 0.13
C VAL A 9 5.04 -2.33 -0.75
N CYS A 10 5.53 -1.28 -0.12
CA CYS A 10 6.25 -0.23 -0.82
C CYS A 10 7.62 -0.77 -1.19
N THR A 11 7.95 -0.79 -2.47
CA THR A 11 9.21 -1.35 -2.90
C THR A 11 10.36 -0.38 -2.67
N VAL A 12 10.10 0.83 -2.22
CA VAL A 12 11.14 1.81 -1.97
C VAL A 12 11.60 1.74 -0.53
N CYS A 13 10.66 1.75 0.42
CA CYS A 13 11.04 1.77 1.83
C CYS A 13 10.61 0.53 2.60
N GLY A 14 9.82 -0.34 2.00
CA GLY A 14 9.41 -1.56 2.68
C GLY A 14 8.17 -1.41 3.55
N TYR A 15 7.49 -0.28 3.47
CA TYR A 15 6.28 -0.08 4.26
C TYR A 15 5.20 -1.06 3.81
N VAL A 16 4.53 -1.69 4.76
CA VAL A 16 3.46 -2.62 4.45
C VAL A 16 2.14 -1.96 4.77
N TYR A 17 1.28 -1.82 3.75
CA TYR A 17 -0.03 -1.23 3.94
C TYR A 17 -1.02 -2.33 4.30
N ASP A 18 -1.63 -2.23 5.46
CA ASP A 18 -2.63 -3.19 5.85
C ASP A 18 -3.81 -2.48 6.48
N GLY A 19 -4.16 -1.30 5.99
CA GLY A 19 -5.29 -0.54 6.52
C GLY A 19 -6.61 -1.21 6.22
N GLU A 20 -7.67 -0.70 6.83
CA GLU A 20 -8.98 -1.27 6.64
C GLU A 20 -9.53 -0.99 5.26
N ILE A 21 -9.12 0.08 4.63
CA ILE A 21 -9.59 0.41 3.30
C ILE A 21 -8.72 -0.33 2.31
N PRO A 22 -9.33 -1.04 1.35
CA PRO A 22 -8.52 -1.74 0.35
C PRO A 22 -7.60 -0.79 -0.37
N PHE A 23 -6.39 -1.25 -0.65
CA PHE A 23 -5.39 -0.41 -1.28
C PHE A 23 -5.93 0.16 -2.59
N GLU A 24 -6.71 -0.63 -3.31
CA GLU A 24 -7.21 -0.21 -4.60
C GLU A 24 -8.21 0.91 -4.49
N GLU A 25 -8.80 1.12 -3.31
CA GLU A 25 -9.75 2.18 -3.14
C GLU A 25 -9.12 3.46 -2.63
N LEU A 26 -7.83 3.46 -2.38
CA LEU A 26 -7.16 4.67 -1.98
C LEU A 26 -7.15 5.66 -3.13
N PRO A 27 -7.16 6.97 -2.84
CA PRO A 27 -7.15 7.97 -3.92
C PRO A 27 -5.86 7.88 -4.71
N GLU A 28 -5.91 8.38 -5.93
CA GLU A 28 -4.74 8.30 -6.77
C GLU A 28 -3.59 9.12 -6.23
N ASP A 29 -3.88 10.15 -5.47
CA ASP A 29 -2.81 10.98 -4.95
C ASP A 29 -2.33 10.50 -3.59
N TRP A 30 -2.78 9.32 -3.14
CA TRP A 30 -2.28 8.77 -1.90
C TRP A 30 -0.81 8.37 -2.06
N VAL A 31 -0.02 8.64 -1.06
CA VAL A 31 1.39 8.31 -1.13
C VAL A 31 1.79 7.57 0.13
N CYS A 32 2.93 6.91 0.06
CA CYS A 32 3.46 6.16 1.19
C CYS A 32 3.72 7.12 2.35
N PRO A 33 3.20 6.83 3.54
CA PRO A 33 3.41 7.72 4.68
C PRO A 33 4.83 7.71 5.20
N LEU A 34 5.64 6.77 4.78
CA LEU A 34 7.02 6.73 5.24
C LEU A 34 7.96 7.42 4.27
N CYS A 35 7.86 7.13 3.00
CA CYS A 35 8.80 7.70 2.05
C CYS A 35 8.17 8.65 1.05
N GLY A 36 6.85 8.73 1.00
CA GLY A 36 6.19 9.69 0.12
C GLY A 36 6.10 9.27 -1.33
N GLU A 37 6.40 8.02 -1.64
CA GLU A 37 6.33 7.58 -3.01
C GLU A 37 4.89 7.26 -3.40
N PRO A 38 4.56 7.34 -4.69
CA PRO A 38 3.17 7.11 -5.12
C PRO A 38 2.78 5.66 -5.04
N LYS A 39 1.50 5.41 -5.26
CA LYS A 39 0.99 4.04 -5.19
C LYS A 39 1.67 3.13 -6.18
N SER A 40 2.19 3.67 -7.27
CA SER A 40 2.74 2.84 -8.32
C SER A 40 3.96 2.04 -7.88
N VAL A 41 4.61 2.41 -6.78
CA VAL A 41 5.76 1.66 -6.31
C VAL A 41 5.35 0.52 -5.39
N PHE A 42 4.06 0.38 -5.09
CA PHE A 42 3.60 -0.68 -4.21
C PHE A 42 3.32 -1.94 -5.02
N THR A 43 3.64 -3.08 -4.45
CA THR A 43 3.33 -4.36 -5.07
C THR A 43 2.52 -5.18 -4.08
N GLN A 44 1.64 -6.02 -4.61
CA GLN A 44 0.82 -6.86 -3.77
C GLN A 44 1.58 -8.11 -3.42
N GLU A 45 1.54 -8.46 -2.16
CA GLU A 45 2.26 -9.63 -1.71
C GLU A 45 1.49 -10.90 -1.91
#